data_765026d793a8aafb5297fec7dae29c6c
#
_entry.id   765026d793a8aafb5297fec7dae29c6c
#
_cell.length_a   1.000
_cell.length_b   1.000
_cell.length_c   1.000
_cell.angle_alpha   90.00
_cell.angle_beta   90.00
_cell.angle_gamma   90.00
#
_symmetry.space_group_name_H-M   'P 1'
#
loop_
_entity.id
_entity.type
_entity.pdbx_description
1 polymer ?
#
loop_
_entity_poly.entity_id
_entity_poly.type
_entity_poly.pdbx_seq_one_letter_code
_entity_poly.pdbx_strand_id
1 'polypeptide(L)'
;MIAKSILAGMAVIISLGAAPALAGVCLGKSMSLEETIDAINATPGCDRAMKLFEACQYGTSGDIHLGAAVEKKCEGDFLSRFKAPQQQAYQREMLACDRKYQNESGTMYRSFTAFCRAEVAQRYARRALKGAR
;
A
#
# COMPACT_ATOMS: atom_id res chain seq x y z
N MET A 1 -42.70 -15.50 52.86
CA MET A 1 -41.90 -14.36 52.49
C MET A 1 -41.26 -14.65 51.16
N ILE A 2 -41.68 -13.91 50.16
CA ILE A 2 -41.31 -14.17 48.76
C ILE A 2 -40.12 -13.28 48.40
N ALA A 3 -38.93 -13.88 48.18
CA ALA A 3 -37.78 -13.16 47.67
C ALA A 3 -37.89 -13.03 46.15
N LYS A 4 -38.08 -11.82 45.64
CA LYS A 4 -37.99 -11.49 44.21
C LYS A 4 -36.54 -11.35 43.78
N SER A 5 -36.02 -12.32 43.09
CA SER A 5 -34.74 -12.22 42.36
C SER A 5 -34.94 -11.38 41.12
N ILE A 6 -34.29 -10.22 41.06
CA ILE A 6 -34.21 -9.39 39.85
C ILE A 6 -32.99 -9.85 39.09
N LEU A 7 -33.22 -10.53 37.94
CA LEU A 7 -32.17 -10.81 36.98
C LEU A 7 -31.93 -9.53 36.15
N ALA A 8 -30.81 -8.88 36.42
CA ALA A 8 -30.30 -7.79 35.58
C ALA A 8 -29.67 -8.42 34.33
N GLY A 9 -30.37 -8.34 33.23
CA GLY A 9 -29.85 -8.72 31.91
C GLY A 9 -28.82 -7.69 31.44
N MET A 10 -27.59 -8.11 31.38
CA MET A 10 -26.47 -7.29 30.86
C MET A 10 -26.48 -7.45 29.33
N ALA A 11 -26.98 -6.46 28.62
CA ALA A 11 -26.93 -6.42 27.17
C ALA A 11 -25.50 -6.06 26.74
N VAL A 12 -24.77 -7.04 26.22
CA VAL A 12 -23.47 -6.82 25.59
C VAL A 12 -23.73 -6.22 24.21
N ILE A 13 -23.50 -4.94 24.06
CA ILE A 13 -23.52 -4.28 22.76
C ILE A 13 -22.19 -4.58 22.08
N ILE A 14 -22.18 -5.56 21.18
CA ILE A 14 -21.07 -5.81 20.29
C ILE A 14 -21.14 -4.75 19.20
N SER A 15 -20.37 -3.68 19.35
CA SER A 15 -20.15 -2.73 18.26
C SER A 15 -19.25 -3.40 17.21
N LEU A 16 -19.87 -3.92 16.16
CA LEU A 16 -19.13 -4.28 14.94
C LEU A 16 -18.59 -2.97 14.36
N GLY A 17 -17.33 -2.68 14.65
CA GLY A 17 -16.59 -1.64 13.96
C GLY A 17 -16.48 -2.02 12.50
N ALA A 18 -17.29 -1.42 11.64
CA ALA A 18 -17.13 -1.53 10.20
C ALA A 18 -15.79 -0.90 9.84
N ALA A 19 -14.78 -1.73 9.53
CA ALA A 19 -13.56 -1.25 8.91
C ALA A 19 -13.95 -0.62 7.56
N PRO A 20 -13.57 0.65 7.28
CA PRO A 20 -13.87 1.24 5.98
C PRO A 20 -13.18 0.39 4.91
N ALA A 21 -13.95 -0.07 3.92
CA ALA A 21 -13.43 -0.77 2.76
C ALA A 21 -12.69 0.24 1.88
N LEU A 22 -11.41 0.51 2.18
CA LEU A 22 -10.55 1.44 1.44
C LEU A 22 -10.36 1.00 -0.03
N ALA A 23 -10.53 -0.29 -0.34
CA ALA A 23 -10.43 -0.83 -1.69
C ALA A 23 -11.51 -0.32 -2.67
N GLY A 24 -12.60 0.30 -2.21
CA GLY A 24 -13.66 0.85 -3.05
C GLY A 24 -13.57 2.35 -3.32
N VAL A 25 -12.60 3.05 -2.73
CA VAL A 25 -12.57 4.52 -2.69
C VAL A 25 -12.33 5.13 -4.07
N CYS A 26 -11.54 4.47 -4.94
CA CYS A 26 -11.26 4.98 -6.29
C CYS A 26 -12.17 4.43 -7.40
N LEU A 27 -12.98 3.39 -7.12
CA LEU A 27 -13.83 2.74 -8.13
C LEU A 27 -15.08 3.53 -8.53
N GLY A 28 -15.27 4.75 -8.04
CA GLY A 28 -16.43 5.57 -8.38
C GLY A 28 -16.28 7.05 -8.11
N LYS A 29 -15.13 7.51 -7.66
CA LYS A 29 -14.85 8.92 -7.37
C LYS A 29 -13.49 9.30 -7.93
N SER A 30 -13.44 10.42 -8.67
CA SER A 30 -12.17 11.06 -9.01
C SER A 30 -11.59 11.68 -7.73
N MET A 31 -10.60 11.05 -7.15
CA MET A 31 -9.77 11.65 -6.11
C MET A 31 -8.67 12.49 -6.76
N SER A 32 -8.30 13.59 -6.14
CA SER A 32 -7.12 14.33 -6.56
C SER A 32 -5.85 13.50 -6.32
N LEU A 33 -4.75 13.91 -6.93
CA LEU A 33 -3.46 13.25 -6.72
C LEU A 33 -3.06 13.28 -5.23
N GLU A 34 -3.21 14.44 -4.59
CA GLU A 34 -2.89 14.63 -3.18
C GLU A 34 -3.76 13.75 -2.27
N GLU A 35 -5.06 13.71 -2.51
CA GLU A 35 -5.99 12.86 -1.74
C GLU A 35 -5.63 11.39 -1.87
N THR A 36 -5.21 10.96 -3.04
CA THR A 36 -4.79 9.56 -3.27
C THR A 36 -3.47 9.26 -2.56
N ILE A 37 -2.49 10.16 -2.62
CA ILE A 37 -1.23 10.03 -1.88
C ILE A 37 -1.48 9.96 -0.38
N ASP A 38 -2.32 10.83 0.15
CA ASP A 38 -2.68 10.84 1.57
C ASP A 38 -3.37 9.53 1.99
N ALA A 39 -4.26 9.00 1.15
CA ALA A 39 -4.90 7.72 1.39
C ALA A 39 -3.89 6.55 1.39
N ILE A 40 -2.92 6.55 0.47
CA ILE A 40 -1.83 5.56 0.46
C ILE A 40 -0.99 5.67 1.73
N ASN A 41 -0.62 6.89 2.13
CA ASN A 41 0.18 7.13 3.33
C ASN A 41 -0.57 6.73 4.61
N ALA A 42 -1.87 6.93 4.68
CA ALA A 42 -2.71 6.56 5.82
C ALA A 42 -3.01 5.05 5.90
N THR A 43 -2.85 4.34 4.79
CA THR A 43 -3.18 2.91 4.72
C THR A 43 -2.15 2.07 5.50
N PRO A 44 -2.57 1.15 6.37
CA PRO A 44 -1.65 0.28 7.09
C PRO A 44 -1.10 -0.82 6.18
N GLY A 45 0.22 -0.90 6.09
CA GLY A 45 0.95 -1.98 5.42
C GLY A 45 1.12 -1.80 3.91
N CYS A 46 2.16 -2.45 3.42
CA CYS A 46 2.60 -2.39 2.03
C CYS A 46 1.56 -2.96 1.04
N ASP A 47 1.00 -4.13 1.34
CA ASP A 47 0.06 -4.79 0.41
C ASP A 47 -1.23 -3.99 0.21
N ARG A 48 -1.74 -3.35 1.27
CA ARG A 48 -2.93 -2.50 1.15
C ARG A 48 -2.64 -1.22 0.39
N ALA A 49 -1.47 -0.63 0.60
CA ALA A 49 -1.00 0.52 -0.15
C ALA A 49 -0.91 0.21 -1.65
N MET A 50 -0.35 -0.96 -2.00
CA MET A 50 -0.29 -1.40 -3.39
C MET A 50 -1.68 -1.60 -4.02
N LYS A 51 -2.61 -2.24 -3.31
CA LYS A 51 -4.00 -2.39 -3.78
C LYS A 51 -4.69 -1.04 -4.02
N LEU A 52 -4.43 -0.05 -3.16
CA LEU A 52 -4.98 1.29 -3.34
C LEU A 52 -4.38 1.96 -4.57
N PHE A 53 -3.08 1.83 -4.80
CA PHE A 53 -2.43 2.31 -6.02
C PHE A 53 -3.02 1.67 -7.29
N GLU A 54 -3.18 0.33 -7.29
CA GLU A 54 -3.80 -0.40 -8.41
C GLU A 54 -5.22 0.10 -8.71
N ALA A 55 -6.02 0.37 -7.67
CA ALA A 55 -7.39 0.85 -7.81
C ALA A 55 -7.49 2.31 -8.26
N CYS A 56 -6.50 3.14 -7.91
CA CYS A 56 -6.53 4.59 -8.09
C CYS A 56 -5.60 5.09 -9.20
N GLN A 57 -4.95 4.19 -9.94
CA GLN A 57 -4.02 4.58 -11.00
C GLN A 57 -4.68 5.44 -12.07
N TYR A 58 -3.92 6.38 -12.61
CA TYR A 58 -4.33 7.23 -13.72
C TYR A 58 -3.89 6.70 -15.10
N GLY A 59 -2.93 5.80 -15.16
CA GLY A 59 -2.29 5.34 -16.39
C GLY A 59 -1.40 6.40 -17.04
N THR A 60 -0.95 7.39 -16.27
CA THR A 60 -0.16 8.53 -16.72
C THR A 60 1.00 8.82 -15.77
N SER A 61 1.71 9.94 -16.01
CA SER A 61 2.83 10.38 -15.16
C SER A 61 2.44 10.68 -13.70
N GLY A 62 1.16 10.90 -13.40
CA GLY A 62 0.67 11.04 -12.01
C GLY A 62 0.97 9.81 -11.16
N ASP A 63 1.02 8.64 -11.77
CA ASP A 63 1.31 7.39 -11.08
C ASP A 63 2.73 7.30 -10.51
N ILE A 64 3.67 8.14 -10.98
CA ILE A 64 5.01 8.25 -10.39
C ILE A 64 4.93 8.61 -8.90
N HIS A 65 4.07 9.55 -8.56
CA HIS A 65 3.90 10.00 -7.18
C HIS A 65 3.18 8.96 -6.32
N LEU A 66 2.19 8.27 -6.89
CA LEU A 66 1.48 7.19 -6.20
C LEU A 66 2.42 6.01 -5.95
N GLY A 67 3.17 5.60 -6.97
CA GLY A 67 4.17 4.53 -6.86
C GLY A 67 5.24 4.86 -5.82
N ALA A 68 5.75 6.09 -5.79
CA ALA A 68 6.72 6.55 -4.80
C ALA A 68 6.16 6.47 -3.35
N ALA A 69 4.90 6.79 -3.15
CA ALA A 69 4.25 6.65 -1.84
C ALA A 69 4.16 5.17 -1.42
N VAL A 70 3.84 4.27 -2.34
CA VAL A 70 3.85 2.81 -2.09
C VAL A 70 5.26 2.31 -1.80
N GLU A 71 6.26 2.69 -2.60
CA GLU A 71 7.66 2.33 -2.36
C GLU A 71 8.07 2.68 -0.93
N LYS A 72 7.86 3.92 -0.52
CA LYS A 72 8.20 4.39 0.83
C LYS A 72 7.49 3.59 1.93
N LYS A 73 6.23 3.26 1.75
CA LYS A 73 5.46 2.43 2.69
C LYS A 73 6.05 1.03 2.80
N CYS A 74 6.38 0.41 1.67
CA CYS A 74 6.94 -0.93 1.62
C CYS A 74 8.38 -0.99 2.17
N GLU A 75 9.20 0.01 1.87
CA GLU A 75 10.57 0.14 2.36
C GLU A 75 10.65 0.21 3.89
N GLY A 76 9.62 0.74 4.53
CA GLY A 76 9.49 0.72 5.99
C GLY A 76 9.54 -0.68 6.60
N ASP A 77 9.23 -1.73 5.86
CA ASP A 77 9.23 -3.10 6.32
C ASP A 77 10.60 -3.78 6.22
N PHE A 78 11.56 -3.24 5.47
CA PHE A 78 12.83 -3.94 5.22
C PHE A 78 14.09 -3.06 5.14
N LEU A 79 14.00 -1.84 4.62
CA LEU A 79 15.18 -1.09 4.18
C LEU A 79 16.18 -0.80 5.29
N SER A 80 15.71 -0.46 6.49
CA SER A 80 16.58 -0.16 7.64
C SER A 80 17.34 -1.37 8.18
N ARG A 81 16.87 -2.58 7.86
CA ARG A 81 17.48 -3.84 8.29
C ARG A 81 18.45 -4.43 7.27
N PHE A 82 18.49 -3.85 6.07
CA PHE A 82 19.36 -4.31 5.01
C PHE A 82 20.81 -3.89 5.23
N LYS A 83 21.72 -4.83 5.02
CA LYS A 83 23.15 -4.58 4.87
C LYS A 83 23.46 -4.10 3.46
N ALA A 84 24.65 -3.55 3.24
CA ALA A 84 25.05 -2.97 1.96
C ALA A 84 24.79 -3.88 0.73
N PRO A 85 25.12 -5.19 0.75
CA PRO A 85 24.83 -6.07 -0.39
C PRO A 85 23.35 -6.19 -0.72
N GLN A 86 22.49 -6.23 0.30
CA GLN A 86 21.03 -6.30 0.13
C GLN A 86 20.46 -4.99 -0.41
N GLN A 87 20.95 -3.85 0.09
CA GLN A 87 20.57 -2.53 -0.43
C GLN A 87 20.95 -2.38 -1.90
N GLN A 88 22.16 -2.81 -2.26
CA GLN A 88 22.64 -2.78 -3.65
C GLN A 88 21.79 -3.67 -4.57
N ALA A 89 21.41 -4.86 -4.11
CA ALA A 89 20.53 -5.77 -4.87
C ALA A 89 19.16 -5.12 -5.12
N TYR A 90 18.56 -4.53 -4.10
CA TYR A 90 17.31 -3.82 -4.20
C TYR A 90 17.40 -2.64 -5.19
N GLN A 91 18.43 -1.81 -5.05
CA GLN A 91 18.66 -0.68 -5.96
C GLN A 91 18.86 -1.11 -7.41
N ARG A 92 19.58 -2.22 -7.65
CA ARG A 92 19.74 -2.75 -9.02
C ARG A 92 18.40 -3.14 -9.65
N GLU A 93 17.50 -3.76 -8.89
CA GLU A 93 16.16 -4.10 -9.39
C GLU A 93 15.31 -2.85 -9.65
N MET A 94 15.40 -1.83 -8.79
CA MET A 94 14.73 -0.55 -9.00
C MET A 94 15.22 0.15 -10.27
N LEU A 95 16.55 0.19 -10.46
CA LEU A 95 17.14 0.76 -11.68
C LEU A 95 16.81 -0.05 -12.94
N ALA A 96 16.61 -1.36 -12.83
CA ALA A 96 16.14 -2.18 -13.94
C ALA A 96 14.73 -1.76 -14.39
N CYS A 97 13.85 -1.39 -13.45
CA CYS A 97 12.55 -0.80 -13.79
C CYS A 97 12.69 0.52 -14.56
N ASP A 98 13.59 1.40 -14.09
CA ASP A 98 13.83 2.70 -14.74
C ASP A 98 14.35 2.53 -16.16
N ARG A 99 15.25 1.57 -16.39
CA ARG A 99 15.81 1.30 -17.72
C ARG A 99 14.85 0.60 -18.68
N LYS A 100 13.91 -0.18 -18.16
CA LYS A 100 13.00 -1.00 -18.97
C LYS A 100 12.24 -0.18 -20.00
N TYR A 101 11.81 1.01 -19.64
CA TYR A 101 10.99 1.89 -20.46
C TYR A 101 11.67 3.22 -20.81
N GLN A 102 12.96 3.37 -20.54
CA GLN A 102 13.65 4.66 -20.67
C GLN A 102 13.66 5.24 -22.09
N ASN A 103 13.60 4.37 -23.11
CA ASN A 103 13.60 4.77 -24.53
C ASN A 103 12.19 4.89 -25.12
N GLU A 104 11.16 4.64 -24.31
CA GLU A 104 9.78 4.76 -24.72
C GLU A 104 9.26 6.18 -24.49
N SER A 105 8.46 6.68 -25.43
CA SER A 105 7.82 7.98 -25.31
C SER A 105 6.36 7.85 -24.86
N GLY A 106 5.93 8.78 -24.02
CA GLY A 106 4.55 8.83 -23.55
C GLY A 106 4.42 8.58 -22.05
N THR A 107 3.37 9.17 -21.47
CA THR A 107 3.13 9.17 -20.02
C THR A 107 2.71 7.80 -19.49
N MET A 108 2.16 6.94 -20.34
CA MET A 108 1.80 5.56 -20.00
C MET A 108 3.03 4.74 -19.55
N TYR A 109 4.18 4.91 -20.19
CA TYR A 109 5.40 4.21 -19.82
C TYR A 109 5.95 4.67 -18.47
N ARG A 110 5.66 5.90 -18.07
CA ARG A 110 5.97 6.42 -16.73
C ARG A 110 5.11 5.72 -15.66
N SER A 111 3.83 5.48 -15.97
CA SER A 111 2.97 4.65 -15.13
C SER A 111 3.52 3.23 -14.99
N PHE A 112 3.91 2.58 -16.09
CA PHE A 112 4.51 1.23 -16.06
C PHE A 112 5.79 1.18 -15.23
N THR A 113 6.63 2.19 -15.31
CA THR A 113 7.84 2.31 -14.47
C THR A 113 7.47 2.42 -12.99
N ALA A 114 6.49 3.23 -12.66
CA ALA A 114 6.02 3.40 -11.28
C ALA A 114 5.48 2.08 -10.70
N PHE A 115 4.68 1.33 -11.48
CA PHE A 115 4.21 0.01 -11.08
C PHE A 115 5.35 -0.99 -10.89
N CYS A 116 6.28 -1.07 -11.84
CA CYS A 116 7.44 -1.95 -11.74
C CYS A 116 8.21 -1.73 -10.43
N ARG A 117 8.49 -0.49 -10.10
CA ARG A 117 9.22 -0.12 -8.87
C ARG A 117 8.42 -0.45 -7.62
N ALA A 118 7.14 -0.13 -7.58
CA ALA A 118 6.26 -0.45 -6.45
C ALA A 118 6.16 -1.98 -6.22
N GLU A 119 6.07 -2.77 -7.28
CA GLU A 119 6.06 -4.23 -7.22
C GLU A 119 7.38 -4.80 -6.70
N VAL A 120 8.52 -4.22 -7.07
CA VAL A 120 9.84 -4.60 -6.52
C VAL A 120 9.84 -4.35 -5.02
N ALA A 121 9.47 -3.17 -4.57
CA ALA A 121 9.40 -2.82 -3.14
C ALA A 121 8.44 -3.77 -2.38
N GLN A 122 7.30 -4.09 -2.96
CA GLN A 122 6.33 -5.01 -2.36
C GLN A 122 6.91 -6.43 -2.21
N ARG A 123 7.62 -6.94 -3.20
CA ARG A 123 8.26 -8.27 -3.10
C ARG A 123 9.27 -8.33 -1.97
N TYR A 124 10.09 -7.29 -1.82
CA TYR A 124 11.07 -7.21 -0.73
C TYR A 124 10.40 -7.11 0.64
N ALA A 125 9.34 -6.31 0.77
CA ALA A 125 8.56 -6.23 1.99
C ALA A 125 7.93 -7.57 2.39
N ARG A 126 7.33 -8.28 1.44
CA ARG A 126 6.73 -9.59 1.67
C ARG A 126 7.76 -10.63 2.13
N ARG A 127 8.96 -10.64 1.52
CA ARG A 127 10.05 -11.53 1.95
C ARG A 127 10.51 -11.22 3.37
N ALA A 128 10.64 -9.94 3.71
CA ALA A 128 11.04 -9.52 5.05
C ALA A 128 10.01 -9.94 6.11
N LEU A 129 8.72 -9.80 5.84
CA LEU A 129 7.65 -10.22 6.74
C LEU A 129 7.59 -11.75 6.92
N LYS A 130 7.90 -12.53 5.89
CA LYS A 130 8.02 -13.98 5.98
C LYS A 130 9.21 -14.41 6.84
N GLY A 131 10.35 -13.74 6.70
CA GLY A 131 11.56 -14.03 7.46
C GLY A 131 11.47 -13.64 8.94
N ALA A 132 10.50 -12.80 9.32
CA ALA A 132 10.26 -12.36 10.70
C ALA A 132 9.32 -13.27 11.51
N ARG A 133 8.76 -14.33 10.92
CA ARG A 133 7.85 -15.28 11.55
C ARG A 133 8.57 -16.51 12.12
#